data_154bc9180773651903e2d958750d64da
#
_entry.id   154bc9180773651903e2d958750d64da
#
_cell.length_a   1.000
_cell.length_b   1.000
_cell.length_c   1.000
_cell.angle_alpha   90.00
_cell.angle_beta   90.00
_cell.angle_gamma   90.00
#
_symmetry.space_group_name_H-M   'P 1'
#
loop_
_entity.id
_entity.type
_entity.pdbx_description
1 polymer ?
#
loop_
_entity_poly.entity_id
_entity_poly.type
_entity_poly.pdbx_seq_one_letter_code
_entity_poly.pdbx_strand_id
1 'polypeptide(L)'
;LWSREENRGIELDGKIVGIIGYGNMGKSFAKKLRGFDCEVLCYDIKNEVGDENAKQVCIDEFQKRVEVVSLHTPWTKLTHQLINADFIKQFSKPFWFINTARGNSVVTRDLIHALKKGSILGAGLDVLEYEKSSFESLFKEDMPLEMSELLKMELVILSPHIAGWTIESIKKLAQVIVNKIIDNFNGNQYE
;
A
#
# COMPACT_ATOMS: atom_id res chain seq x y z
N LEU A 1 -12.42 4.27 24.33
CA LEU A 1 -13.44 5.19 24.90
C LEU A 1 -14.75 5.05 24.11
N TRP A 2 -15.91 4.98 24.77
CA TRP A 2 -17.24 4.88 24.13
C TRP A 2 -17.80 6.31 23.87
N SER A 3 -17.11 7.08 23.00
CA SER A 3 -17.47 8.45 22.65
C SER A 3 -17.74 8.56 21.16
N ARG A 4 -18.92 9.06 20.76
CA ARG A 4 -19.27 9.22 19.32
C ARG A 4 -18.42 10.28 18.63
N GLU A 5 -18.17 11.40 19.30
CA GLU A 5 -17.43 12.53 18.71
C GLU A 5 -15.96 12.19 18.47
N GLU A 6 -15.32 11.51 19.43
CA GLU A 6 -13.91 11.10 19.31
C GLU A 6 -13.69 9.98 18.30
N ASN A 7 -14.74 9.24 17.93
CA ASN A 7 -14.69 8.17 16.94
C ASN A 7 -15.37 8.53 15.61
N ARG A 8 -15.56 9.82 15.33
CA ARG A 8 -16.11 10.29 14.07
C ARG A 8 -15.13 10.02 12.92
N GLY A 9 -15.54 9.22 11.95
CA GLY A 9 -14.78 8.92 10.74
C GLY A 9 -14.99 9.94 9.62
N ILE A 10 -14.21 9.78 8.55
CA ILE A 10 -14.36 10.49 7.27
C ILE A 10 -14.73 9.43 6.22
N GLU A 11 -15.78 9.69 5.48
CA GLU A 11 -16.26 8.78 4.43
C GLU A 11 -15.30 8.77 3.23
N LEU A 12 -15.20 7.60 2.59
CA LEU A 12 -14.43 7.44 1.35
C LEU A 12 -15.19 7.97 0.12
N ASP A 13 -16.52 8.08 0.26
CA ASP A 13 -17.41 8.60 -0.78
C ASP A 13 -16.97 10.00 -1.26
N GLY A 14 -16.95 10.19 -2.56
CA GLY A 14 -16.47 11.42 -3.20
C GLY A 14 -14.97 11.69 -3.11
N LYS A 15 -14.16 10.81 -2.49
CA LYS A 15 -12.71 10.95 -2.41
C LYS A 15 -12.00 10.47 -3.68
N ILE A 16 -10.76 10.93 -3.85
CA ILE A 16 -9.87 10.47 -4.90
C ILE A 16 -8.84 9.52 -4.30
N VAL A 17 -8.95 8.24 -4.63
CA VAL A 17 -8.01 7.19 -4.22
C VAL A 17 -6.93 7.03 -5.27
N GLY A 18 -5.68 7.19 -4.88
CA GLY A 18 -4.50 7.01 -5.72
C GLY A 18 -3.81 5.68 -5.45
N ILE A 19 -3.51 4.94 -6.50
CA ILE A 19 -2.79 3.67 -6.45
C ILE A 19 -1.43 3.85 -7.10
N ILE A 20 -0.35 3.63 -6.33
CA ILE A 20 1.02 3.61 -6.87
C ILE A 20 1.40 2.15 -7.13
N GLY A 21 1.65 1.81 -8.41
CA GLY A 21 1.88 0.45 -8.88
C GLY A 21 0.56 -0.23 -9.30
N TYR A 22 0.26 -0.23 -10.59
CA TYR A 22 -0.98 -0.76 -11.13
C TYR A 22 -0.79 -2.13 -11.81
N GLY A 23 -0.08 -3.01 -11.09
CA GLY A 23 0.06 -4.44 -11.43
C GLY A 23 -1.15 -5.26 -10.93
N ASN A 24 -0.96 -6.57 -10.77
CA ASN A 24 -2.03 -7.49 -10.34
C ASN A 24 -2.72 -7.06 -9.03
N MET A 25 -1.93 -6.61 -8.03
CA MET A 25 -2.46 -6.19 -6.73
C MET A 25 -3.19 -4.85 -6.83
N GLY A 26 -2.60 -3.85 -7.50
CA GLY A 26 -3.23 -2.55 -7.71
C GLY A 26 -4.56 -2.66 -8.46
N LYS A 27 -4.61 -3.46 -9.54
CA LYS A 27 -5.85 -3.75 -10.29
C LYS A 27 -6.90 -4.45 -9.45
N SER A 28 -6.48 -5.44 -8.65
CA SER A 28 -7.40 -6.15 -7.74
C SER A 28 -7.97 -5.23 -6.66
N PHE A 29 -7.15 -4.32 -6.13
CA PHE A 29 -7.59 -3.32 -5.16
C PHE A 29 -8.55 -2.32 -5.78
N ALA A 30 -8.23 -1.73 -6.93
CA ALA A 30 -9.11 -0.81 -7.67
C ALA A 30 -10.48 -1.43 -7.93
N LYS A 31 -10.52 -2.70 -8.38
CA LYS A 31 -11.76 -3.43 -8.59
C LYS A 31 -12.64 -3.52 -7.32
N LYS A 32 -12.03 -3.60 -6.12
CA LYS A 32 -12.76 -3.65 -4.84
C LYS A 32 -13.30 -2.28 -4.43
N LEU A 33 -12.74 -1.19 -4.93
CA LEU A 33 -13.19 0.17 -4.65
C LEU A 33 -14.48 0.56 -5.39
N ARG A 34 -14.95 -0.22 -6.35
CA ARG A 34 -16.17 0.07 -7.13
C ARG A 34 -17.44 0.33 -6.29
N GLY A 35 -17.48 -0.17 -5.07
CA GLY A 35 -18.64 0.00 -4.17
C GLY A 35 -18.56 1.21 -3.26
N PHE A 36 -17.56 2.08 -3.41
CA PHE A 36 -17.33 3.20 -2.50
C PHE A 36 -17.55 4.58 -3.13
N ASP A 37 -18.13 4.68 -4.30
CA ASP A 37 -18.41 5.95 -4.99
C ASP A 37 -17.24 6.95 -5.00
N CYS A 38 -16.01 6.43 -5.11
CA CYS A 38 -14.76 7.19 -5.15
C CYS A 38 -14.14 7.17 -6.56
N GLU A 39 -13.45 8.26 -6.94
CA GLU A 39 -12.61 8.25 -8.14
C GLU A 39 -11.31 7.51 -7.85
N VAL A 40 -10.87 6.63 -8.76
CA VAL A 40 -9.60 5.91 -8.61
C VAL A 40 -8.64 6.34 -9.69
N LEU A 41 -7.49 6.87 -9.27
CA LEU A 41 -6.35 7.19 -10.13
C LEU A 41 -5.23 6.18 -9.91
N CYS A 42 -4.46 5.86 -10.93
CA CYS A 42 -3.25 5.06 -10.77
C CYS A 42 -2.03 5.75 -11.41
N TYR A 43 -0.88 5.51 -10.78
CA TYR A 43 0.42 5.85 -11.30
C TYR A 43 1.29 4.58 -11.40
N ASP A 44 1.91 4.37 -12.54
CA ASP A 44 2.85 3.29 -12.78
C ASP A 44 3.97 3.78 -13.71
N ILE A 45 5.14 3.13 -13.63
CA ILE A 45 6.27 3.39 -14.54
C ILE A 45 6.02 2.85 -15.96
N LYS A 46 5.07 1.92 -16.10
CA LYS A 46 4.59 1.41 -17.38
C LYS A 46 3.46 2.29 -17.89
N ASN A 47 3.47 2.56 -19.18
CA ASN A 47 2.39 3.29 -19.84
C ASN A 47 1.19 2.37 -20.10
N GLU A 48 0.02 2.97 -20.26
CA GLU A 48 -1.21 2.30 -20.70
C GLU A 48 -1.64 1.11 -19.82
N VAL A 49 -1.40 1.21 -18.50
CA VAL A 49 -1.82 0.16 -17.55
C VAL A 49 -3.22 0.40 -16.99
N GLY A 50 -3.76 1.62 -17.11
CA GLY A 50 -5.10 1.99 -16.65
C GLY A 50 -6.19 1.13 -17.31
N ASP A 51 -7.34 1.03 -16.64
CA ASP A 51 -8.50 0.27 -17.12
C ASP A 51 -9.81 0.90 -16.60
N GLU A 52 -10.92 0.18 -16.73
CA GLU A 52 -12.23 0.65 -16.27
C GLU A 52 -12.35 0.88 -14.75
N ASN A 53 -11.34 0.45 -13.96
CA ASN A 53 -11.34 0.60 -12.50
C ASN A 53 -10.47 1.75 -12.01
N ALA A 54 -9.47 2.18 -12.81
CA ALA A 54 -8.59 3.28 -12.45
C ALA A 54 -8.03 3.99 -13.69
N LYS A 55 -8.12 5.31 -13.69
CA LYS A 55 -7.52 6.16 -14.72
C LYS A 55 -6.02 6.32 -14.43
N GLN A 56 -5.16 5.99 -15.40
CA GLN A 56 -3.74 6.28 -15.28
C GLN A 56 -3.48 7.78 -15.50
N VAL A 57 -2.66 8.35 -14.63
CA VAL A 57 -2.24 9.76 -14.69
C VAL A 57 -0.72 9.88 -14.48
N CYS A 58 -0.14 11.01 -14.86
CA CYS A 58 1.25 11.33 -14.52
C CYS A 58 1.38 11.62 -13.02
N ILE A 59 2.63 11.58 -12.52
CA ILE A 59 2.89 11.76 -11.08
C ILE A 59 2.43 13.13 -10.58
N ASP A 60 2.58 14.19 -11.36
CA ASP A 60 2.18 15.55 -10.97
C ASP A 60 0.67 15.66 -10.82
N GLU A 61 -0.12 15.10 -11.74
CA GLU A 61 -1.59 15.04 -11.62
C GLU A 61 -2.00 14.19 -10.41
N PHE A 62 -1.33 13.06 -10.21
CA PHE A 62 -1.55 12.18 -9.07
C PHE A 62 -1.37 12.93 -7.74
N GLN A 63 -0.21 13.55 -7.53
CA GLN A 63 0.12 14.29 -6.30
C GLN A 63 -0.75 15.52 -6.06
N LYS A 64 -1.28 16.12 -7.13
CA LYS A 64 -2.19 17.26 -7.04
C LYS A 64 -3.59 16.88 -6.58
N ARG A 65 -4.07 15.69 -6.92
CA ARG A 65 -5.50 15.34 -6.81
C ARG A 65 -5.82 14.37 -5.68
N VAL A 66 -4.98 13.38 -5.43
CA VAL A 66 -5.31 12.25 -4.55
C VAL A 66 -5.41 12.65 -3.09
N GLU A 67 -6.31 11.98 -2.37
CA GLU A 67 -6.59 12.17 -0.95
C GLU A 67 -6.33 10.88 -0.13
N VAL A 68 -6.27 9.74 -0.80
CA VAL A 68 -5.86 8.46 -0.22
C VAL A 68 -4.80 7.86 -1.13
N VAL A 69 -3.64 7.52 -0.61
CA VAL A 69 -2.54 6.90 -1.36
C VAL A 69 -2.35 5.46 -0.91
N SER A 70 -2.46 4.52 -1.83
CA SER A 70 -2.21 3.09 -1.57
C SER A 70 -1.04 2.58 -2.42
N LEU A 71 -0.04 1.97 -1.76
CA LEU A 71 1.18 1.49 -2.38
C LEU A 71 1.07 0.00 -2.74
N HIS A 72 1.32 -0.34 -4.01
CA HIS A 72 1.24 -1.71 -4.55
C HIS A 72 2.45 -2.07 -5.43
N THR A 73 3.61 -1.50 -5.13
CA THR A 73 4.85 -1.72 -5.88
C THR A 73 5.68 -2.87 -5.31
N PRO A 74 6.44 -3.61 -6.13
CA PRO A 74 7.48 -4.49 -5.63
C PRO A 74 8.63 -3.66 -5.03
N TRP A 75 9.45 -4.28 -4.16
CA TRP A 75 10.69 -3.65 -3.72
C TRP A 75 11.77 -3.76 -4.80
N THR A 76 12.21 -2.63 -5.30
CA THR A 76 13.25 -2.47 -6.32
C THR A 76 14.13 -1.26 -5.98
N LYS A 77 15.18 -1.03 -6.75
CA LYS A 77 15.99 0.20 -6.61
C LYS A 77 15.16 1.48 -6.81
N LEU A 78 14.12 1.44 -7.65
CA LEU A 78 13.26 2.60 -7.92
C LEU A 78 12.23 2.84 -6.81
N THR A 79 11.85 1.82 -6.07
CA THR A 79 10.82 1.90 -5.04
C THR A 79 11.40 1.88 -3.62
N HIS A 80 12.72 1.66 -3.50
CA HIS A 80 13.41 1.79 -2.22
C HIS A 80 13.34 3.23 -1.73
N GLN A 81 12.79 3.42 -0.52
CA GLN A 81 12.60 4.74 0.10
C GLN A 81 11.87 5.75 -0.80
N LEU A 82 10.93 5.26 -1.62
CA LEU A 82 10.10 6.08 -2.50
C LEU A 82 9.28 7.10 -1.71
N ILE A 83 8.67 6.66 -0.62
CA ILE A 83 7.86 7.51 0.25
C ILE A 83 8.79 8.13 1.30
N ASN A 84 9.36 9.25 0.96
CA ASN A 84 10.25 10.08 1.77
C ASN A 84 9.72 11.52 1.87
N ALA A 85 10.42 12.38 2.60
CA ALA A 85 10.02 13.76 2.83
C ALA A 85 9.81 14.56 1.54
N ASP A 86 10.70 14.38 0.54
CA ASP A 86 10.61 15.11 -0.73
C ASP A 86 9.40 14.65 -1.54
N PHE A 87 9.12 13.34 -1.58
CA PHE A 87 7.94 12.81 -2.25
C PHE A 87 6.65 13.30 -1.58
N ILE A 88 6.55 13.23 -0.26
CA ILE A 88 5.38 13.67 0.51
C ILE A 88 5.12 15.16 0.31
N LYS A 89 6.16 15.99 0.25
CA LYS A 89 6.07 17.44 0.06
C LYS A 89 5.44 17.86 -1.29
N GLN A 90 5.46 17.00 -2.31
CA GLN A 90 4.90 17.29 -3.62
C GLN A 90 3.36 17.24 -3.64
N PHE A 91 2.74 16.67 -2.62
CA PHE A 91 1.28 16.60 -2.57
C PHE A 91 0.67 17.95 -2.26
N SER A 92 -0.34 18.34 -3.05
CA SER A 92 -1.01 19.65 -2.91
C SER A 92 -1.97 19.71 -1.72
N LYS A 93 -2.37 18.58 -1.18
CA LYS A 93 -3.28 18.44 -0.02
C LYS A 93 -2.83 17.31 0.90
N PRO A 94 -3.21 17.37 2.18
CA PRO A 94 -3.03 16.24 3.09
C PRO A 94 -3.73 14.98 2.57
N PHE A 95 -3.17 13.80 2.83
CA PHE A 95 -3.69 12.52 2.36
C PHE A 95 -3.58 11.42 3.42
N TRP A 96 -4.39 10.37 3.26
CA TRP A 96 -4.28 9.11 4.00
C TRP A 96 -3.33 8.18 3.28
N PHE A 97 -2.52 7.44 4.02
CA PHE A 97 -1.50 6.56 3.45
C PHE A 97 -1.74 5.09 3.82
N ILE A 98 -1.67 4.19 2.84
CA ILE A 98 -1.80 2.75 3.02
C ILE A 98 -0.60 2.05 2.39
N ASN A 99 0.10 1.23 3.17
CA ASN A 99 1.19 0.39 2.68
C ASN A 99 0.95 -1.08 3.02
N THR A 100 0.54 -1.85 2.01
CA THR A 100 0.46 -3.31 2.04
C THR A 100 1.43 -3.93 1.03
N ALA A 101 2.44 -3.17 0.60
CA ALA A 101 3.41 -3.58 -0.42
C ALA A 101 4.72 -4.06 0.21
N ARG A 102 5.63 -3.12 0.53
CA ARG A 102 6.94 -3.41 1.16
C ARG A 102 7.34 -2.27 2.08
N GLY A 103 7.81 -2.60 3.29
CA GLY A 103 8.22 -1.63 4.30
C GLY A 103 9.37 -0.74 3.85
N ASN A 104 10.40 -1.32 3.22
CA ASN A 104 11.56 -0.59 2.70
C ASN A 104 11.24 0.43 1.58
N SER A 105 10.00 0.54 1.14
CA SER A 105 9.57 1.60 0.23
C SER A 105 9.23 2.90 0.95
N VAL A 106 9.22 2.91 2.28
CA VAL A 106 8.88 4.05 3.13
C VAL A 106 10.05 4.40 4.03
N VAL A 107 10.37 5.68 4.17
CA VAL A 107 11.27 6.19 5.20
C VAL A 107 10.44 6.48 6.45
N THR A 108 10.54 5.61 7.46
CA THR A 108 9.69 5.67 8.66
C THR A 108 9.79 7.00 9.40
N ARG A 109 11.00 7.56 9.53
CA ARG A 109 11.22 8.88 10.14
C ARG A 109 10.45 9.99 9.41
N ASP A 110 10.46 9.97 8.09
CA ASP A 110 9.79 10.98 7.27
C ASP A 110 8.27 10.84 7.34
N LEU A 111 7.77 9.60 7.39
CA LEU A 111 6.35 9.30 7.62
C LEU A 111 5.89 9.84 8.98
N ILE A 112 6.63 9.59 10.06
CA ILE A 112 6.34 10.11 11.41
C ILE A 112 6.29 11.63 11.40
N HIS A 113 7.26 12.27 10.75
CA HIS A 113 7.28 13.75 10.63
C HIS A 113 6.06 14.27 9.88
N ALA A 114 5.68 13.62 8.78
CA ALA A 114 4.51 14.00 7.99
C ALA A 114 3.17 13.81 8.76
N LEU A 115 3.04 12.74 9.55
CA LEU A 115 1.90 12.51 10.43
C LEU A 115 1.80 13.61 11.51
N LYS A 116 2.89 13.95 12.18
CA LYS A 116 2.93 15.03 13.18
C LYS A 116 2.60 16.39 12.58
N LYS A 117 3.02 16.65 11.35
CA LYS A 117 2.75 17.90 10.63
C LYS A 117 1.33 17.95 10.05
N GLY A 118 0.62 16.84 9.98
CA GLY A 118 -0.69 16.73 9.34
C GLY A 118 -0.66 16.72 7.81
N SER A 119 0.52 16.52 7.19
CA SER A 119 0.63 16.29 5.74
C SER A 119 0.15 14.89 5.37
N ILE A 120 0.31 13.93 6.27
CA ILE A 120 -0.35 12.62 6.23
C ILE A 120 -1.35 12.60 7.38
N LEU A 121 -2.63 12.35 7.07
CA LEU A 121 -3.73 12.41 8.03
C LEU A 121 -3.83 11.17 8.90
N GLY A 122 -3.31 10.06 8.43
CA GLY A 122 -3.22 8.78 9.11
C GLY A 122 -2.61 7.74 8.20
N ALA A 123 -2.12 6.64 8.76
CA ALA A 123 -1.46 5.58 8.01
C ALA A 123 -1.96 4.18 8.42
N GLY A 124 -2.23 3.34 7.41
CA GLY A 124 -2.46 1.90 7.56
C GLY A 124 -1.25 1.13 7.02
N LEU A 125 -0.54 0.41 7.88
CA LEU A 125 0.72 -0.24 7.52
C LEU A 125 0.64 -1.73 7.86
N ASP A 126 0.69 -2.57 6.84
CA ASP A 126 0.82 -4.02 6.98
C ASP A 126 2.28 -4.47 6.94
N VAL A 127 3.17 -3.58 6.49
CA VAL A 127 4.60 -3.80 6.32
C VAL A 127 5.39 -2.62 6.86
N LEU A 128 6.58 -2.88 7.41
CA LEU A 128 7.41 -1.88 8.09
C LEU A 128 8.85 -1.90 7.56
N GLU A 129 9.53 -0.75 7.56
CA GLU A 129 10.92 -0.59 7.09
C GLU A 129 11.90 -1.52 7.84
N TYR A 130 11.63 -1.78 9.11
CA TYR A 130 12.50 -2.54 10.01
C TYR A 130 12.14 -4.03 10.09
N GLU A 131 11.26 -4.53 9.22
CA GLU A 131 10.95 -5.95 9.17
C GLU A 131 12.18 -6.78 8.83
N LYS A 132 12.50 -7.72 9.70
CA LYS A 132 13.47 -8.79 9.40
C LYS A 132 12.74 -9.90 8.64
N SER A 133 13.48 -10.78 7.96
CA SER A 133 12.94 -11.92 7.21
C SER A 133 12.10 -12.90 8.05
N SER A 134 12.13 -12.80 9.36
CA SER A 134 11.26 -13.50 10.31
C SER A 134 10.35 -12.46 10.96
N PHE A 135 9.12 -12.37 10.49
CA PHE A 135 8.08 -11.45 10.95
C PHE A 135 7.73 -11.57 12.45
N GLU A 136 8.15 -12.65 13.09
CA GLU A 136 7.83 -12.98 14.48
C GLU A 136 8.73 -12.29 15.52
N SER A 137 9.79 -11.59 15.10
CA SER A 137 10.80 -11.04 16.02
C SER A 137 10.93 -9.52 16.01
N LEU A 138 9.96 -8.79 15.50
CA LEU A 138 9.96 -7.31 15.47
C LEU A 138 10.18 -6.65 16.84
N PHE A 139 9.90 -7.36 17.92
CA PHE A 139 9.87 -6.79 19.28
C PHE A 139 10.88 -7.38 20.26
N LYS A 140 11.84 -8.18 19.79
CA LYS A 140 12.90 -8.75 20.62
C LYS A 140 14.19 -7.99 20.38
N GLU A 141 14.58 -7.19 21.36
CA GLU A 141 15.85 -6.47 21.50
C GLU A 141 16.17 -5.43 20.40
N ASP A 142 16.55 -4.21 20.81
CA ASP A 142 16.97 -3.08 19.97
C ASP A 142 15.93 -2.56 18.94
N MET A 143 14.72 -2.29 19.42
CA MET A 143 13.73 -1.59 18.60
C MET A 143 14.23 -0.17 18.27
N PRO A 144 14.29 0.23 16.97
CA PRO A 144 14.61 1.60 16.59
C PRO A 144 13.68 2.61 17.25
N LEU A 145 14.22 3.78 17.59
CA LEU A 145 13.43 4.84 18.25
C LEU A 145 12.22 5.24 17.42
N GLU A 146 12.40 5.33 16.10
CA GLU A 146 11.34 5.64 15.15
C GLU A 146 10.21 4.60 15.18
N MET A 147 10.55 3.32 15.31
CA MET A 147 9.54 2.27 15.42
C MET A 147 8.77 2.37 16.75
N SER A 148 9.48 2.61 17.86
CA SER A 148 8.84 2.83 19.17
C SER A 148 7.91 4.05 19.16
N GLU A 149 8.26 5.07 18.40
CA GLU A 149 7.45 6.26 18.23
C GLU A 149 6.21 5.98 17.37
N LEU A 150 6.38 5.32 16.23
CA LEU A 150 5.29 4.95 15.31
C LEU A 150 4.20 4.11 16.02
N LEU A 151 4.62 3.16 16.87
CA LEU A 151 3.71 2.30 17.64
C LEU A 151 2.82 3.06 18.65
N LYS A 152 3.21 4.27 19.03
CA LYS A 152 2.47 5.11 19.99
C LYS A 152 1.54 6.11 19.31
N MET A 153 1.57 6.20 17.98
CA MET A 153 0.77 7.16 17.24
C MET A 153 -0.66 6.65 17.04
N GLU A 154 -1.65 7.37 17.56
CA GLU A 154 -3.08 7.05 17.40
C GLU A 154 -3.57 7.11 15.95
N LEU A 155 -2.85 7.84 15.09
CA LEU A 155 -3.14 7.99 13.66
C LEU A 155 -2.60 6.82 12.81
N VAL A 156 -2.05 5.78 13.43
CA VAL A 156 -1.43 4.65 12.74
C VAL A 156 -2.12 3.35 13.10
N ILE A 157 -2.57 2.63 12.09
CA ILE A 157 -3.08 1.27 12.20
C ILE A 157 -2.01 0.32 11.66
N LEU A 158 -1.65 -0.68 12.46
CA LEU A 158 -0.65 -1.68 12.11
C LEU A 158 -1.28 -3.07 12.02
N SER A 159 -0.84 -3.85 11.05
CA SER A 159 -1.10 -5.29 10.96
C SER A 159 0.21 -6.05 10.68
N PRO A 160 0.36 -7.30 11.16
CA PRO A 160 1.64 -8.00 11.14
C PRO A 160 1.87 -8.75 9.81
N HIS A 161 1.95 -8.01 8.70
CA HIS A 161 2.21 -8.51 7.34
C HIS A 161 1.24 -9.63 6.90
N ILE A 162 -0.04 -9.40 7.12
CA ILE A 162 -1.11 -10.39 6.91
C ILE A 162 -2.09 -10.03 5.78
N ALA A 163 -1.90 -8.93 5.08
CA ALA A 163 -2.82 -8.50 4.01
C ALA A 163 -3.00 -9.55 2.90
N GLY A 164 -1.96 -10.34 2.62
CA GLY A 164 -2.02 -11.47 1.69
C GLY A 164 -2.09 -12.85 2.35
N TRP A 165 -2.11 -12.93 3.67
CA TRP A 165 -1.99 -14.19 4.42
C TRP A 165 -3.35 -14.76 4.80
N THR A 166 -4.00 -15.48 3.86
CA THR A 166 -5.29 -16.12 4.07
C THR A 166 -5.21 -17.62 3.77
N ILE A 167 -6.13 -18.41 4.32
CA ILE A 167 -6.23 -19.86 4.03
C ILE A 167 -6.39 -20.07 2.53
N GLU A 168 -7.19 -19.23 1.87
CA GLU A 168 -7.46 -19.30 0.44
C GLU A 168 -6.24 -18.91 -0.41
N SER A 169 -5.44 -17.95 0.04
CA SER A 169 -4.25 -17.49 -0.70
C SER A 169 -3.20 -18.60 -0.78
N ILE A 170 -2.97 -19.32 0.31
CA ILE A 170 -2.02 -20.45 0.35
C ILE A 170 -2.45 -21.54 -0.64
N LYS A 171 -3.74 -21.91 -0.64
CA LYS A 171 -4.29 -22.89 -1.58
C LYS A 171 -4.14 -22.43 -3.04
N LYS A 172 -4.46 -21.15 -3.33
CA LYS A 172 -4.34 -20.59 -4.67
C LYS A 172 -2.91 -20.54 -5.17
N LEU A 173 -1.94 -20.20 -4.30
CA LEU A 173 -0.51 -20.22 -4.66
C LEU A 173 -0.07 -21.61 -5.10
N ALA A 174 -0.41 -22.64 -4.34
CA ALA A 174 -0.09 -24.04 -4.70
C ALA A 174 -0.78 -24.43 -6.02
N GLN A 175 -2.07 -24.13 -6.18
CA GLN A 175 -2.83 -24.46 -7.38
C GLN A 175 -2.28 -23.80 -8.65
N VAL A 176 -1.87 -22.52 -8.56
CA VAL A 176 -1.26 -21.79 -9.71
C VAL A 176 0.03 -22.47 -10.16
N ILE A 177 0.87 -22.93 -9.21
CA ILE A 177 2.11 -23.63 -9.56
C ILE A 177 1.80 -24.97 -10.24
N VAL A 178 0.87 -25.73 -9.68
CA VAL A 178 0.44 -27.04 -10.25
C VAL A 178 -0.11 -26.83 -11.66
N ASN A 179 -0.99 -25.85 -11.88
CA ASN A 179 -1.55 -25.57 -13.19
C ASN A 179 -0.44 -25.20 -14.22
N LYS A 180 0.49 -24.33 -13.84
CA LYS A 180 1.63 -23.98 -14.71
C LYS A 180 2.50 -25.17 -15.08
N ILE A 181 2.72 -26.10 -14.14
CA ILE A 181 3.48 -27.34 -14.42
C ILE A 181 2.70 -28.19 -15.43
N ILE A 182 1.40 -28.43 -15.19
CA ILE A 182 0.55 -29.22 -16.08
C ILE A 182 0.52 -28.60 -17.49
N ASP A 183 0.32 -27.29 -17.60
CA ASP A 183 0.26 -26.59 -18.88
C ASP A 183 1.58 -26.74 -19.67
N ASN A 184 2.74 -26.61 -18.99
CA ASN A 184 4.04 -26.79 -19.61
C ASN A 184 4.28 -28.23 -20.05
N PHE A 185 3.85 -29.23 -19.28
CA PHE A 185 3.99 -30.64 -19.68
C PHE A 185 3.06 -31.02 -20.83
N ASN A 186 1.83 -30.49 -20.84
CA ASN A 186 0.89 -30.75 -21.93
C ASN A 186 1.25 -30.01 -23.23
N GLY A 187 1.91 -28.82 -23.13
CA GLY A 187 2.42 -28.08 -24.30
C GLY A 187 3.59 -28.75 -25.03
N ASN A 188 4.39 -29.54 -24.31
CA ASN A 188 5.56 -30.24 -24.89
C ASN A 188 5.24 -31.64 -25.48
N GLN A 189 3.96 -32.04 -25.53
CA GLN A 189 3.57 -33.33 -26.15
C GLN A 189 3.23 -33.22 -27.64
N TYR A 190 3.36 -32.04 -28.27
CA TYR A 190 3.00 -31.79 -29.67
C TYR A 190 4.12 -31.11 -30.51
N GLU A 191 5.40 -31.26 -30.12
CA GLU A 191 6.54 -30.94 -30.98
C GLU A 191 7.32 -32.19 -31.40
#